data_9b148bb986d9ded8767d143db0b6457c
#
_entry.id   9b148bb986d9ded8767d143db0b6457c
#
_cell.length_a   1.000
_cell.length_b   1.000
_cell.length_c   1.000
_cell.angle_alpha   90.00
_cell.angle_beta   90.00
_cell.angle_gamma   90.00
#
_symmetry.space_group_name_H-M   'P 1'
#
loop_
_entity.id
_entity.type
_entity.pdbx_description
1 polymer ?
#
loop_
_entity_poly.entity_id
_entity_poly.type
_entity_poly.pdbx_seq_one_letter_code
_entity_poly.pdbx_strand_id
1 'polypeptide(L)'
;MKESRKEELILVGEYNIELNDILDINIEKMKIYRSKGLPTHMVKRKHYNCLKYIDYIPEIIKNPDYVGVNPNESTISFELIKKYSDNIMIGIKIDTEGRYLYVSTMHDIQESKVKRRLFSGRLKQISVDKT
;
A
#
# COMPACT_ATOMS: atom_id res chain seq x y z
N MET A 1 12.62 21.29 -1.21
CA MET A 1 11.70 21.78 -2.18
C MET A 1 10.97 20.69 -2.87
N LYS A 2 9.85 21.00 -3.44
CA LYS A 2 8.98 20.00 -4.02
C LYS A 2 9.52 19.39 -5.28
N GLU A 3 10.23 20.18 -6.06
CA GLU A 3 10.79 19.69 -7.31
C GLU A 3 11.79 18.57 -7.07
N SER A 4 12.65 18.75 -6.06
CA SER A 4 13.65 17.74 -5.81
C SER A 4 13.01 16.45 -5.32
N ARG A 5 11.85 16.54 -4.66
CA ARG A 5 11.17 15.34 -4.19
C ARG A 5 10.70 14.49 -5.36
N LYS A 6 10.22 15.12 -6.44
CA LYS A 6 9.79 14.38 -7.61
C LYS A 6 10.91 13.56 -8.22
N GLU A 7 12.13 14.09 -8.18
CA GLU A 7 13.27 13.39 -8.75
C GLU A 7 13.65 12.17 -7.95
N GLU A 8 13.12 12.06 -6.72
CA GLU A 8 13.44 10.96 -5.83
C GLU A 8 12.39 9.87 -5.82
N LEU A 9 11.47 9.92 -6.75
CA LEU A 9 10.41 8.93 -6.82
C LEU A 9 10.79 7.77 -7.73
N ILE A 10 10.40 6.59 -7.33
CA ILE A 10 10.62 5.35 -8.09
C ILE A 10 9.25 4.79 -8.43
N LEU A 11 9.01 4.54 -9.71
CA LEU A 11 7.75 3.95 -10.15
C LEU A 11 7.70 2.51 -9.69
N VAL A 12 6.61 2.13 -9.01
CA VAL A 12 6.46 0.77 -8.49
C VAL A 12 5.21 0.06 -8.99
N GLY A 13 4.32 0.77 -9.68
CA GLY A 13 3.15 0.10 -10.23
C GLY A 13 2.08 1.07 -10.67
N GLU A 14 0.91 0.51 -10.89
CA GLU A 14 -0.25 1.25 -11.34
C GLU A 14 -1.45 0.84 -10.53
N TYR A 15 -2.36 1.78 -10.27
CA TYR A 15 -3.55 1.51 -9.50
C TYR A 15 -4.48 0.58 -10.29
N ASN A 16 -4.96 -0.45 -9.61
CA ASN A 16 -5.95 -1.35 -10.18
C ASN A 16 -7.34 -0.78 -9.89
N ILE A 17 -8.00 -0.26 -10.92
CA ILE A 17 -9.29 0.42 -10.72
C ILE A 17 -10.39 -0.53 -10.24
N GLU A 18 -10.19 -1.84 -10.36
CA GLU A 18 -11.16 -2.79 -9.80
C GLU A 18 -11.26 -2.66 -8.28
N LEU A 19 -10.23 -2.12 -7.65
CA LEU A 19 -10.28 -1.87 -6.21
C LEU A 19 -11.32 -0.84 -5.82
N ASN A 20 -11.73 0.02 -6.76
CA ASN A 20 -12.76 1.01 -6.46
C ASN A 20 -14.05 0.34 -5.99
N ASP A 21 -14.44 -0.74 -6.67
CA ASP A 21 -15.66 -1.45 -6.28
C ASP A 21 -15.49 -2.18 -4.95
N ILE A 22 -14.33 -2.77 -4.76
CA ILE A 22 -14.08 -3.55 -3.54
C ILE A 22 -14.02 -2.63 -2.33
N LEU A 23 -13.40 -1.47 -2.47
CA LEU A 23 -13.16 -0.56 -1.38
C LEU A 23 -14.19 0.55 -1.26
N ASP A 24 -15.10 0.64 -2.22
CA ASP A 24 -16.12 1.69 -2.25
C ASP A 24 -15.45 3.07 -2.25
N ILE A 25 -14.50 3.25 -3.14
CA ILE A 25 -13.81 4.51 -3.35
C ILE A 25 -13.78 4.79 -4.84
N ASN A 26 -13.33 5.98 -5.19
CA ASN A 26 -13.32 6.39 -6.58
C ASN A 26 -11.98 7.06 -6.90
N ILE A 27 -11.03 6.28 -7.37
CA ILE A 27 -9.72 6.77 -7.74
C ILE A 27 -9.52 6.51 -9.24
N GLU A 28 -9.04 7.53 -9.94
CA GLU A 28 -8.68 7.36 -11.34
C GLU A 28 -7.47 6.45 -11.48
N LYS A 29 -7.30 5.89 -12.65
CA LYS A 29 -6.12 5.09 -12.94
C LYS A 29 -4.89 6.00 -12.87
N MET A 30 -3.99 5.68 -11.97
CA MET A 30 -2.80 6.47 -11.72
C MET A 30 -1.62 5.59 -11.48
N LYS A 31 -0.44 6.15 -11.69
CA LYS A 31 0.80 5.46 -11.36
C LYS A 31 1.08 5.56 -9.87
N ILE A 32 1.76 4.56 -9.37
CA ILE A 32 2.11 4.47 -7.94
C ILE A 32 3.62 4.50 -7.82
N TYR A 33 4.11 5.38 -6.94
CA TYR A 33 5.54 5.58 -6.72
C TYR A 33 5.89 5.31 -5.27
N ARG A 34 7.18 5.12 -5.02
CA ARG A 34 7.74 5.22 -3.67
C ARG A 34 8.92 6.17 -3.70
N SER A 35 9.23 6.76 -2.55
CA SER A 35 10.41 7.62 -2.50
C SER A 35 11.66 6.76 -2.38
N LYS A 36 12.78 7.30 -2.83
CA LYS A 36 14.06 6.64 -2.63
C LYS A 36 14.41 6.55 -1.16
N GLY A 37 13.87 7.45 -0.34
CA GLY A 37 14.15 7.47 1.08
C GLY A 37 13.33 6.50 1.91
N LEU A 38 12.43 5.73 1.27
CA LEU A 38 11.59 4.81 2.03
C LEU A 38 12.38 3.84 2.89
N PRO A 39 13.45 3.20 2.40
CA PRO A 39 14.19 2.28 3.27
C PRO A 39 14.77 2.98 4.50
N THR A 40 15.28 4.19 4.34
CA THR A 40 15.80 4.94 5.47
C THR A 40 14.69 5.25 6.48
N HIS A 41 13.52 5.63 5.97
CA HIS A 41 12.37 5.89 6.82
C HIS A 41 11.96 4.65 7.61
N MET A 42 11.99 3.50 6.95
CA MET A 42 11.63 2.24 7.61
C MET A 42 12.61 1.92 8.74
N VAL A 43 13.89 2.17 8.53
CA VAL A 43 14.89 1.95 9.57
C VAL A 43 14.60 2.87 10.76
N LYS A 44 14.31 4.13 10.50
CA LYS A 44 14.01 5.08 11.58
C LYS A 44 12.77 4.67 12.38
N ARG A 45 11.80 4.07 11.72
CA ARG A 45 10.58 3.60 12.37
C ARG A 45 10.71 2.19 12.91
N LYS A 46 11.90 1.61 12.83
CA LYS A 46 12.20 0.26 13.32
C LYS A 46 11.39 -0.82 12.61
N HIS A 47 11.12 -0.61 11.34
CA HIS A 47 10.44 -1.60 10.52
C HIS A 47 11.46 -2.45 9.76
N TYR A 48 12.45 -2.94 10.48
CA TYR A 48 13.58 -3.65 9.86
C TYR A 48 13.15 -4.90 9.12
N ASN A 49 12.13 -5.59 9.65
CA ASN A 49 11.72 -6.86 9.07
C ASN A 49 11.20 -6.71 7.65
N CYS A 50 10.77 -5.50 7.30
CA CYS A 50 10.20 -5.27 5.98
C CYS A 50 11.23 -4.88 4.94
N LEU A 51 12.45 -4.54 5.36
CA LEU A 51 13.45 -4.09 4.39
C LEU A 51 13.73 -5.13 3.32
N LYS A 52 13.72 -6.41 3.68
CA LYS A 52 13.98 -7.46 2.71
C LYS A 52 12.86 -7.59 1.69
N TYR A 53 11.72 -6.96 1.93
CA TYR A 53 10.59 -7.02 1.01
C TYR A 53 10.44 -5.76 0.16
N ILE A 54 11.39 -4.83 0.27
CA ILE A 54 11.24 -3.53 -0.40
C ILE A 54 11.08 -3.68 -1.91
N ASP A 55 11.78 -4.64 -2.49
CA ASP A 55 11.72 -4.87 -3.93
C ASP A 55 10.47 -5.62 -4.36
N TYR A 56 9.67 -6.06 -3.39
CA TYR A 56 8.43 -6.79 -3.67
C TYR A 56 7.22 -5.87 -3.73
N ILE A 57 7.43 -4.55 -3.53
CA ILE A 57 6.33 -3.61 -3.57
C ILE A 57 5.52 -3.73 -4.86
N PRO A 58 6.13 -3.85 -6.05
CA PRO A 58 5.33 -4.02 -7.26
C PRO A 58 4.42 -5.24 -7.23
N GLU A 59 4.90 -6.34 -6.64
CA GLU A 59 4.07 -7.52 -6.54
C GLU A 59 2.93 -7.34 -5.56
N ILE A 60 3.18 -6.64 -4.45
CA ILE A 60 2.13 -6.38 -3.47
C ILE A 60 1.02 -5.53 -4.11
N ILE A 61 1.41 -4.57 -4.94
CA ILE A 61 0.45 -3.72 -5.63
C ILE A 61 -0.36 -4.54 -6.63
N LYS A 62 0.30 -5.43 -7.34
CA LYS A 62 -0.34 -6.18 -8.41
C LYS A 62 -1.23 -7.30 -7.88
N ASN A 63 -0.79 -7.99 -6.83
CA ASN A 63 -1.48 -9.18 -6.34
C ASN A 63 -1.58 -9.17 -4.81
N PRO A 64 -2.29 -8.21 -4.22
CA PRO A 64 -2.47 -8.22 -2.78
C PRO A 64 -3.41 -9.36 -2.36
N ASP A 65 -3.24 -9.82 -1.14
CA ASP A 65 -4.15 -10.81 -0.57
C ASP A 65 -5.30 -10.16 0.15
N TYR A 66 -5.05 -8.99 0.76
CA TYR A 66 -6.08 -8.24 1.47
C TYR A 66 -5.96 -6.76 1.12
N VAL A 67 -7.09 -6.07 1.09
CA VAL A 67 -7.13 -4.64 0.82
C VAL A 67 -8.07 -3.96 1.79
N GLY A 68 -7.83 -2.69 2.08
CA GLY A 68 -8.71 -1.94 2.96
C GLY A 68 -8.48 -0.45 2.84
N VAL A 69 -9.44 0.32 3.34
CA VAL A 69 -9.34 1.77 3.42
C VAL A 69 -8.95 2.11 4.85
N ASN A 70 -8.01 3.04 5.01
CA ASN A 70 -7.65 3.50 6.34
C ASN A 70 -8.69 4.50 6.81
N PRO A 71 -9.51 4.16 7.82
CA PRO A 71 -10.61 5.03 8.23
C PRO A 71 -10.15 6.26 9.01
N ASN A 72 -8.88 6.32 9.41
CA ASN A 72 -8.38 7.38 10.25
C ASN A 72 -7.75 8.53 9.49
N GLU A 73 -7.77 8.47 8.15
CA GLU A 73 -7.16 9.52 7.33
C GLU A 73 -8.21 10.46 6.80
N SER A 74 -7.86 11.73 6.70
CA SER A 74 -8.80 12.73 6.17
C SER A 74 -8.88 12.68 4.64
N THR A 75 -7.84 12.19 3.99
CA THR A 75 -7.86 11.99 2.54
C THR A 75 -7.88 10.49 2.26
N ILE A 76 -8.11 10.14 1.01
CA ILE A 76 -8.16 8.73 0.65
C ILE A 76 -6.79 8.09 0.90
N SER A 77 -6.81 7.05 1.69
CA SER A 77 -5.64 6.27 2.03
C SER A 77 -6.07 4.82 2.10
N PHE A 78 -5.40 3.95 1.38
CA PHE A 78 -5.78 2.54 1.39
C PHE A 78 -4.57 1.68 1.64
N GLU A 79 -4.84 0.43 2.02
CA GLU A 79 -3.82 -0.49 2.48
C GLU A 79 -3.87 -1.75 1.63
N LEU A 80 -2.70 -2.25 1.27
CA LEU A 80 -2.57 -3.51 0.57
C LEU A 80 -1.68 -4.42 1.41
N ILE A 81 -2.11 -5.66 1.60
CA ILE A 81 -1.36 -6.64 2.39
C ILE A 81 -1.12 -7.87 1.55
N LYS A 82 0.10 -8.37 1.59
CA LYS A 82 0.43 -9.63 0.96
C LYS A 82 1.10 -10.54 1.96
N LYS A 83 0.71 -11.81 1.92
CA LYS A 83 1.26 -12.81 2.82
C LYS A 83 2.50 -13.42 2.18
N TYR A 84 3.61 -13.20 2.83
CA TYR A 84 4.84 -13.93 2.60
C TYR A 84 5.05 -14.81 3.84
N SER A 85 6.27 -15.00 4.29
CA SER A 85 6.43 -15.61 5.60
C SER A 85 5.90 -14.69 6.69
N ASP A 86 5.94 -13.39 6.44
CA ASP A 86 5.27 -12.38 7.25
C ASP A 86 4.17 -11.74 6.43
N ASN A 87 3.19 -11.13 7.09
CA ASN A 87 2.20 -10.32 6.39
C ASN A 87 2.80 -8.94 6.22
N ILE A 88 2.94 -8.49 4.97
CA ILE A 88 3.54 -7.19 4.67
C ILE A 88 2.47 -6.25 4.18
N MET A 89 2.37 -5.10 4.85
CA MET A 89 1.38 -4.09 4.52
C MET A 89 2.06 -2.85 3.96
N ILE A 90 1.48 -2.32 2.87
CA ILE A 90 1.85 -0.99 2.39
C ILE A 90 0.62 -0.11 2.46
N GLY A 91 0.84 1.13 2.88
CA GLY A 91 -0.20 2.16 2.86
C GLY A 91 0.04 3.08 1.69
N ILE A 92 -1.03 3.39 0.96
CA ILE A 92 -0.92 4.19 -0.25
C ILE A 92 -1.83 5.41 -0.10
N LYS A 93 -1.29 6.58 -0.44
CA LYS A 93 -2.01 7.84 -0.40
C LYS A 93 -1.96 8.50 -1.75
N ILE A 94 -2.89 9.42 -1.96
CA ILE A 94 -2.93 10.20 -3.20
C ILE A 94 -2.21 11.53 -2.99
N ASP A 95 -1.40 11.90 -3.97
CA ASP A 95 -0.83 13.25 -4.03
C ASP A 95 -1.70 14.04 -5.01
N THR A 96 -2.53 14.92 -4.47
CA THR A 96 -3.52 15.60 -5.30
C THR A 96 -2.88 16.62 -6.25
N GLU A 97 -1.75 17.21 -5.87
CA GLU A 97 -1.08 18.15 -6.74
C GLU A 97 -0.40 17.48 -7.92
N GLY A 98 0.28 16.38 -7.64
CA GLY A 98 1.00 15.65 -8.68
C GLY A 98 0.17 14.65 -9.43
N ARG A 99 -1.04 14.35 -8.94
CA ARG A 99 -1.97 13.41 -9.56
C ARG A 99 -1.35 12.04 -9.72
N TYR A 100 -0.80 11.54 -8.63
CA TYR A 100 -0.23 10.19 -8.58
C TYR A 100 -0.44 9.64 -7.19
N LEU A 101 -0.24 8.33 -7.06
CA LEU A 101 -0.31 7.65 -5.77
C LEU A 101 1.11 7.35 -5.30
N TYR A 102 1.27 7.25 -3.98
CA TYR A 102 2.59 6.93 -3.45
C TYR A 102 2.47 6.06 -2.21
N VAL A 103 3.49 5.22 -2.02
CA VAL A 103 3.59 4.38 -0.83
C VAL A 103 4.03 5.27 0.33
N SER A 104 3.12 5.46 1.28
CA SER A 104 3.38 6.33 2.43
C SER A 104 3.99 5.58 3.59
N THR A 105 3.76 4.27 3.68
CA THR A 105 4.30 3.47 4.77
C THR A 105 4.40 2.02 4.33
N MET A 106 5.28 1.29 4.99
CA MET A 106 5.45 -0.15 4.77
C MET A 106 5.90 -0.78 6.08
N HIS A 107 5.18 -1.79 6.53
CA HIS A 107 5.56 -2.51 7.74
C HIS A 107 4.89 -3.87 7.76
N ASP A 108 5.38 -4.73 8.64
CA ASP A 108 4.72 -6.02 8.83
C ASP A 108 3.52 -5.84 9.77
N ILE A 109 2.55 -6.73 9.65
CA ILE A 109 1.34 -6.68 10.46
C ILE A 109 1.06 -8.09 10.94
N GLN A 110 0.75 -8.20 12.23
CA GLN A 110 0.54 -9.51 12.84
C GLN A 110 -0.74 -10.16 12.34
N GLU A 111 -0.71 -11.47 12.28
CA GLU A 111 -1.85 -12.24 11.79
C GLU A 111 -3.11 -11.95 12.60
N SER A 112 -2.98 -11.81 13.91
CA SER A 112 -4.14 -11.53 14.75
C SER A 112 -4.79 -10.20 14.39
N LYS A 113 -3.98 -9.21 14.04
CA LYS A 113 -4.52 -7.91 13.63
C LYS A 113 -5.20 -8.00 12.28
N VAL A 114 -4.62 -8.77 11.35
CA VAL A 114 -5.25 -9.00 10.05
C VAL A 114 -6.63 -9.61 10.25
N LYS A 115 -6.72 -10.63 11.11
CA LYS A 115 -8.00 -11.31 11.35
C LYS A 115 -9.03 -10.37 11.95
N ARG A 116 -8.61 -9.52 12.90
CA ARG A 116 -9.53 -8.57 13.50
C ARG A 116 -10.06 -7.58 12.47
N ARG A 117 -9.19 -7.11 11.59
CA ARG A 117 -9.60 -6.15 10.55
C ARG A 117 -10.48 -6.79 9.50
N LEU A 118 -10.25 -8.06 9.20
CA LEU A 118 -11.15 -8.79 8.31
C LEU A 118 -12.53 -8.92 8.95
N PHE A 119 -12.57 -9.28 10.23
CA PHE A 119 -13.83 -9.44 10.93
C PHE A 119 -14.62 -8.13 11.00
N SER A 120 -13.93 -7.03 11.22
CA SER A 120 -14.59 -5.72 11.33
C SER A 120 -14.99 -5.13 9.98
N GLY A 121 -14.49 -5.68 8.89
CA GLY A 121 -14.78 -5.14 7.56
C GLY A 121 -13.78 -4.11 7.09
N ARG A 122 -12.81 -3.73 7.93
CA ARG A 122 -11.78 -2.79 7.50
C ARG A 122 -10.91 -3.35 6.39
N LEU A 123 -10.63 -4.65 6.46
CA LEU A 123 -9.91 -5.35 5.40
C LEU A 123 -10.86 -6.28 4.68
N LYS A 124 -10.61 -6.47 3.40
CA LYS A 124 -11.36 -7.42 2.57
C LYS A 124 -10.38 -8.32 1.88
N GLN A 125 -10.72 -9.58 1.77
CA GLN A 125 -9.87 -10.55 1.10
C GLN A 125 -10.14 -10.48 -0.41
N ILE A 126 -9.06 -10.47 -1.18
CA ILE A 126 -9.19 -10.52 -2.63
C ILE A 126 -9.48 -11.95 -3.02
N SER A 127 -10.55 -12.16 -3.80
CA SER A 127 -10.91 -13.47 -4.31
C SER A 127 -9.95 -13.84 -5.41
N VAL A 128 -9.35 -14.97 -5.24
CA VAL A 128 -8.43 -15.43 -6.24
C VAL A 128 -9.15 -16.36 -7.15
N ASP A 129 -9.45 -16.70 -7.60
CA ASP A 129 -9.83 -17.49 -8.34
C ASP A 129 -9.79 -17.92 -9.24
N LYS A 130 -9.80 -18.24 -9.29
CA LYS A 130 -9.97 -18.52 -9.79
C LYS A 130 -9.80 -19.15 -10.60
N THR A 131 -9.84 -19.70 -10.92
CA THR A 131 -9.90 -20.27 -11.66
C THR A 131 -9.97 -20.80 -12.04
#